data_5a729d07fd50ddbedc510fdb5eacc2dc
#
_entry.id   5a729d07fd50ddbedc510fdb5eacc2dc
#
_cell.length_a   1.000
_cell.length_b   1.000
_cell.length_c   1.000
_cell.angle_alpha   90.00
_cell.angle_beta   90.00
_cell.angle_gamma   90.00
#
_symmetry.space_group_name_H-M   'P 1'
#
loop_
_entity.id
_entity.type
_entity.pdbx_description
1 polymer ?
#
loop_
_entity_poly.entity_id
_entity_poly.type
_entity_poly.pdbx_seq_one_letter_code
_entity_poly.pdbx_strand_id
1 'polypeptide(L)'
;MTIILASSNAGKLREFKDFLKDFEVRNYSEFIAPFEIEENGADFKENALIKARAVYKALKSQNPESLKNAIILSDDSGISVKALDGAPGIYSARYSGDLVEHPTEASNRAKLKSELDKKGVFSSPAFYTAAIAAISDIGGFSECVELGFMHGNAIADERGENGFGYDFMFIPQGYELTIGQLSAQIKEALSHRTQALRAILPHLKALAKG
;
A
#
# COMPACT_ATOMS: atom_id res chain seq x y z
N MET A 1 -17.29 -14.51 4.96
CA MET A 1 -16.87 -13.70 3.80
C MET A 1 -15.35 -13.64 3.76
N THR A 2 -14.76 -14.03 2.65
CA THR A 2 -13.30 -14.04 2.47
C THR A 2 -12.83 -12.77 1.75
N ILE A 3 -11.79 -12.15 2.25
CA ILE A 3 -11.03 -11.12 1.55
C ILE A 3 -9.80 -11.78 0.93
N ILE A 4 -9.65 -11.71 -0.38
CA ILE A 4 -8.47 -12.21 -1.10
C ILE A 4 -7.57 -11.02 -1.42
N LEU A 5 -6.41 -10.94 -0.75
CA LEU A 5 -5.48 -9.83 -0.92
C LEU A 5 -4.54 -10.07 -2.11
N ALA A 6 -4.57 -9.17 -3.09
CA ALA A 6 -3.69 -9.14 -4.25
C ALA A 6 -2.36 -8.42 -3.91
N SER A 7 -1.53 -9.04 -3.08
CA SER A 7 -0.23 -8.49 -2.68
C SER A 7 0.74 -9.58 -2.28
N SER A 8 2.00 -9.45 -2.67
CA SER A 8 3.11 -10.30 -2.20
C SER A 8 3.79 -9.77 -0.93
N ASN A 9 3.45 -8.56 -0.46
CA ASN A 9 4.07 -7.93 0.70
C ASN A 9 3.47 -8.45 2.00
N ALA A 10 4.28 -9.17 2.80
CA ALA A 10 3.87 -9.74 4.08
C ALA A 10 3.50 -8.68 5.14
N GLY A 11 4.12 -7.50 5.09
CA GLY A 11 3.79 -6.37 5.98
C GLY A 11 2.37 -5.87 5.72
N LYS A 12 2.03 -5.66 4.45
CA LYS A 12 0.66 -5.28 4.03
C LYS A 12 -0.36 -6.33 4.47
N LEU A 13 -0.09 -7.62 4.21
CA LEU A 13 -1.00 -8.70 4.61
C LEU A 13 -1.30 -8.68 6.11
N ARG A 14 -0.29 -8.41 6.95
CA ARG A 14 -0.46 -8.31 8.40
C ARG A 14 -1.37 -7.13 8.76
N GLU A 15 -1.10 -5.93 8.23
CA GLU A 15 -1.91 -4.73 8.48
C GLU A 15 -3.39 -4.94 8.05
N PHE A 16 -3.63 -5.62 6.92
CA PHE A 16 -4.99 -5.96 6.49
C PHE A 16 -5.69 -6.93 7.43
N LYS A 17 -5.00 -7.99 7.91
CA LYS A 17 -5.53 -8.93 8.89
C LYS A 17 -5.85 -8.27 10.23
N ASP A 18 -4.99 -7.38 10.69
CA ASP A 18 -5.16 -6.67 11.95
C ASP A 18 -6.34 -5.70 11.91
N PHE A 19 -6.61 -5.08 10.75
CA PHE A 19 -7.73 -4.14 10.59
C PHE A 19 -9.06 -4.83 10.27
N LEU A 20 -9.08 -5.83 9.38
CA LEU A 20 -10.29 -6.49 8.86
C LEU A 20 -10.67 -7.74 9.67
N LYS A 21 -10.69 -7.66 11.02
CA LYS A 21 -10.94 -8.79 11.94
C LYS A 21 -12.30 -9.48 11.75
N ASP A 22 -13.28 -8.77 11.17
CA ASP A 22 -14.62 -9.31 10.86
C ASP A 22 -14.62 -10.18 9.59
N PHE A 23 -13.50 -10.25 8.86
CA PHE A 23 -13.35 -10.98 7.60
C PHE A 23 -12.22 -12.01 7.69
N GLU A 24 -12.33 -13.08 6.92
CA GLU A 24 -11.22 -14.01 6.71
C GLU A 24 -10.30 -13.44 5.64
N VAL A 25 -9.14 -12.88 6.02
CA VAL A 25 -8.17 -12.30 5.07
C VAL A 25 -7.14 -13.35 4.67
N ARG A 26 -7.08 -13.66 3.37
CA ARG A 26 -6.16 -14.63 2.76
C ARG A 26 -5.37 -14.01 1.61
N ASN A 27 -4.19 -14.54 1.34
CA ASN A 27 -3.42 -14.10 0.19
C ASN A 27 -3.92 -14.82 -1.09
N TYR A 28 -3.90 -14.15 -2.25
CA TYR A 28 -4.28 -14.76 -3.52
C TYR A 28 -3.42 -15.98 -3.88
N SER A 29 -2.16 -16.01 -3.42
CA SER A 29 -1.25 -17.14 -3.64
C SER A 29 -1.66 -18.44 -2.94
N GLU A 30 -2.63 -18.39 -2.03
CA GLU A 30 -3.24 -19.56 -1.43
C GLU A 30 -4.27 -20.24 -2.35
N PHE A 31 -4.68 -19.59 -3.43
CA PHE A 31 -5.71 -20.04 -4.36
C PHE A 31 -5.18 -20.35 -5.76
N ILE A 32 -4.18 -19.61 -6.22
CA ILE A 32 -3.52 -19.76 -7.53
C ILE A 32 -2.02 -19.50 -7.38
N ALA A 33 -1.22 -20.00 -8.33
CA ALA A 33 0.21 -19.71 -8.34
C ALA A 33 0.48 -18.20 -8.47
N PRO A 34 1.45 -17.64 -7.73
CA PRO A 34 1.86 -16.26 -7.89
C PRO A 34 2.32 -15.96 -9.31
N PHE A 35 1.99 -14.77 -9.80
CA PHE A 35 2.39 -14.29 -11.11
C PHE A 35 2.75 -12.80 -11.05
N GLU A 36 3.52 -12.36 -12.02
CA GLU A 36 3.91 -10.95 -12.13
C GLU A 36 2.74 -10.11 -12.65
N ILE A 37 2.52 -8.95 -12.01
CA ILE A 37 1.52 -7.97 -12.42
C ILE A 37 2.27 -6.67 -12.77
N GLU A 38 2.20 -6.28 -14.03
CA GLU A 38 2.80 -5.05 -14.49
C GLU A 38 1.99 -3.83 -14.00
N GLU A 39 2.59 -3.02 -13.14
CA GLU A 39 2.00 -1.81 -12.59
C GLU A 39 2.41 -0.60 -13.46
N ASN A 40 1.65 -0.36 -14.52
CA ASN A 40 1.88 0.70 -15.51
C ASN A 40 0.83 1.82 -15.48
N GLY A 41 0.06 1.91 -14.41
CA GLY A 41 -0.92 2.98 -14.19
C GLY A 41 -0.26 4.33 -13.95
N ALA A 42 -0.99 5.41 -14.27
CA ALA A 42 -0.53 6.78 -14.11
C ALA A 42 -0.57 7.27 -12.65
N ASP A 43 -1.34 6.61 -11.81
CA ASP A 43 -1.48 6.94 -10.39
C ASP A 43 -1.70 5.69 -9.52
N PHE A 44 -1.74 5.90 -8.18
CA PHE A 44 -1.95 4.82 -7.21
C PHE A 44 -3.31 4.11 -7.38
N LYS A 45 -4.37 4.84 -7.80
CA LYS A 45 -5.70 4.23 -8.01
C LYS A 45 -5.68 3.26 -9.18
N GLU A 46 -5.08 3.68 -10.30
CA GLU A 46 -4.93 2.82 -11.47
C GLU A 46 -4.11 1.58 -11.14
N ASN A 47 -2.97 1.73 -10.47
CA ASN A 47 -2.14 0.58 -10.09
C ASN A 47 -2.88 -0.36 -9.13
N ALA A 48 -3.64 0.15 -8.17
CA ALA A 48 -4.47 -0.68 -7.30
C ALA A 48 -5.52 -1.45 -8.12
N LEU A 49 -6.24 -0.80 -9.03
CA LEU A 49 -7.23 -1.46 -9.90
C LEU A 49 -6.58 -2.49 -10.82
N ILE A 50 -5.43 -2.19 -11.43
CA ILE A 50 -4.68 -3.14 -12.28
C ILE A 50 -4.40 -4.42 -11.48
N LYS A 51 -3.89 -4.32 -10.26
CA LYS A 51 -3.61 -5.48 -9.40
C LYS A 51 -4.87 -6.26 -9.05
N ALA A 52 -5.92 -5.60 -8.60
CA ALA A 52 -7.18 -6.25 -8.26
C ALA A 52 -7.81 -6.97 -9.45
N ARG A 53 -7.84 -6.31 -10.61
CA ARG A 53 -8.39 -6.87 -11.87
C ARG A 53 -7.56 -8.05 -12.38
N ALA A 54 -6.24 -8.00 -12.28
CA ALA A 54 -5.36 -9.09 -12.69
C ALA A 54 -5.62 -10.36 -11.86
N VAL A 55 -5.68 -10.22 -10.53
CA VAL A 55 -5.97 -11.33 -9.62
C VAL A 55 -7.40 -11.85 -9.82
N TYR A 56 -8.39 -10.95 -9.96
CA TYR A 56 -9.77 -11.34 -10.25
C TYR A 56 -9.87 -12.18 -11.53
N LYS A 57 -9.26 -11.75 -12.64
CA LYS A 57 -9.26 -12.46 -13.91
C LYS A 57 -8.58 -13.84 -13.80
N ALA A 58 -7.45 -13.90 -13.10
CA ALA A 58 -6.72 -15.15 -12.89
C ALA A 58 -7.53 -16.15 -12.04
N LEU A 59 -8.15 -15.70 -10.94
CA LEU A 59 -9.03 -16.52 -10.11
C LEU A 59 -10.25 -16.99 -10.89
N LYS A 60 -10.88 -16.11 -11.67
CA LYS A 60 -12.05 -16.46 -12.49
C LYS A 60 -11.76 -17.54 -13.50
N SER A 61 -10.54 -17.59 -14.05
CA SER A 61 -10.09 -18.60 -15.00
C SER A 61 -9.62 -19.91 -14.34
N GLN A 62 -8.87 -19.82 -13.23
CA GLN A 62 -8.14 -20.95 -12.66
C GLN A 62 -8.83 -21.57 -11.44
N ASN A 63 -9.59 -20.76 -10.66
CA ASN A 63 -10.27 -21.19 -9.44
C ASN A 63 -11.55 -20.37 -9.20
N PRO A 64 -12.57 -20.46 -10.07
CA PRO A 64 -13.79 -19.66 -9.98
C PRO A 64 -14.58 -19.86 -8.68
N GLU A 65 -14.45 -21.04 -8.07
CA GLU A 65 -15.11 -21.33 -6.79
C GLU A 65 -14.66 -20.40 -5.66
N SER A 66 -13.40 -19.95 -5.69
CA SER A 66 -12.86 -19.04 -4.69
C SER A 66 -13.54 -17.66 -4.69
N LEU A 67 -14.21 -17.29 -5.78
CA LEU A 67 -14.90 -16.00 -5.93
C LEU A 67 -16.32 -15.98 -5.38
N LYS A 68 -16.96 -17.15 -5.16
CA LYS A 68 -18.40 -17.25 -4.80
C LYS A 68 -18.78 -16.46 -3.52
N ASN A 69 -17.86 -16.27 -2.60
CA ASN A 69 -18.10 -15.53 -1.36
C ASN A 69 -16.84 -14.73 -0.99
N ALA A 70 -16.24 -14.07 -1.98
CA ALA A 70 -14.99 -13.36 -1.80
C ALA A 70 -15.02 -11.95 -2.39
N ILE A 71 -14.28 -11.07 -1.75
CA ILE A 71 -13.92 -9.73 -2.25
C ILE A 71 -12.41 -9.73 -2.47
N ILE A 72 -11.97 -9.34 -3.65
CA ILE A 72 -10.55 -9.13 -3.93
C ILE A 72 -10.19 -7.72 -3.51
N LEU A 73 -9.18 -7.58 -2.65
CA LEU A 73 -8.57 -6.30 -2.31
C LEU A 73 -7.16 -6.21 -2.88
N SER A 74 -6.78 -5.03 -3.31
CA SER A 74 -5.40 -4.67 -3.61
C SER A 74 -5.02 -3.37 -2.93
N ASP A 75 -3.73 -3.14 -2.76
CA ASP A 75 -3.18 -1.88 -2.24
C ASP A 75 -2.01 -1.44 -3.12
N ASP A 76 -2.10 -0.20 -3.59
CA ASP A 76 -0.93 0.53 -4.10
C ASP A 76 -0.65 1.74 -3.22
N SER A 77 0.61 1.89 -2.81
CA SER A 77 0.97 2.91 -1.82
C SER A 77 2.42 3.36 -1.98
N GLY A 78 2.64 4.62 -1.62
CA GLY A 78 3.98 5.20 -1.68
C GLY A 78 4.05 6.55 -1.02
N ILE A 79 5.27 7.11 -1.01
CA ILE A 79 5.59 8.43 -0.48
C ILE A 79 5.81 9.42 -1.62
N SER A 80 5.26 10.62 -1.49
CA SER A 80 5.52 11.75 -2.40
C SER A 80 6.21 12.86 -1.63
N VAL A 81 7.36 13.35 -2.15
CA VAL A 81 8.21 14.34 -1.48
C VAL A 81 8.26 15.62 -2.30
N LYS A 82 7.89 16.75 -1.69
CA LYS A 82 7.76 18.04 -2.39
C LYS A 82 9.07 18.52 -3.02
N ALA A 83 10.20 18.42 -2.32
CA ALA A 83 11.50 18.83 -2.84
C ALA A 83 11.96 18.01 -4.05
N LEU A 84 11.35 16.84 -4.29
CA LEU A 84 11.63 15.93 -5.38
C LEU A 84 10.48 15.90 -6.40
N ASP A 85 9.69 16.96 -6.49
CA ASP A 85 8.57 17.11 -7.44
C ASP A 85 7.57 15.95 -7.39
N GLY A 86 7.37 15.39 -6.18
CA GLY A 86 6.48 14.26 -5.92
C GLY A 86 7.14 12.88 -6.00
N ALA A 87 8.41 12.78 -6.42
CA ALA A 87 9.10 11.50 -6.38
C ALA A 87 9.33 11.04 -4.92
N PRO A 88 9.40 9.72 -4.67
CA PRO A 88 9.27 8.59 -5.61
C PRO A 88 7.86 8.32 -6.13
N GLY A 89 6.77 8.74 -5.45
CA GLY A 89 5.39 8.54 -5.89
C GLY A 89 5.07 7.05 -6.12
N ILE A 90 4.46 6.72 -7.25
CA ILE A 90 4.11 5.34 -7.65
C ILE A 90 5.34 4.42 -7.83
N TYR A 91 6.54 4.98 -7.86
CA TYR A 91 7.78 4.21 -7.95
C TYR A 91 8.39 3.89 -6.58
N SER A 92 7.69 4.16 -5.48
CA SER A 92 8.21 4.00 -4.10
C SER A 92 8.82 2.64 -3.83
N ALA A 93 8.20 1.55 -4.28
CA ALA A 93 8.70 0.19 -4.06
C ALA A 93 9.92 -0.16 -4.92
N ARG A 94 10.15 0.56 -6.03
CA ARG A 94 11.23 0.31 -7.00
C ARG A 94 12.06 1.57 -7.30
N TYR A 95 12.12 2.51 -6.35
CA TYR A 95 12.70 3.83 -6.56
C TYR A 95 14.18 3.77 -6.96
N SER A 96 14.94 2.81 -6.44
CA SER A 96 16.35 2.60 -6.76
C SER A 96 16.61 1.72 -7.99
N GLY A 97 15.58 1.36 -8.77
CA GLY A 97 15.72 0.45 -9.91
C GLY A 97 16.60 0.94 -11.06
N ASP A 98 16.91 2.24 -11.11
CA ASP A 98 17.91 2.82 -12.01
C ASP A 98 19.35 2.69 -11.50
N LEU A 99 19.53 2.34 -10.22
CA LEU A 99 20.85 2.19 -9.58
C LEU A 99 21.20 0.73 -9.29
N VAL A 100 20.19 -0.13 -9.07
CA VAL A 100 20.36 -1.54 -8.71
C VAL A 100 19.34 -2.40 -9.44
N GLU A 101 19.75 -3.60 -9.86
CA GLU A 101 18.89 -4.54 -10.59
C GLU A 101 17.68 -5.02 -9.74
N HIS A 102 17.91 -5.22 -8.44
CA HIS A 102 16.88 -5.65 -7.49
C HIS A 102 16.71 -4.63 -6.36
N PRO A 103 15.77 -3.67 -6.50
CA PRO A 103 15.47 -2.69 -5.48
C PRO A 103 15.05 -3.33 -4.15
N THR A 104 15.62 -2.82 -3.08
CA THR A 104 15.25 -3.18 -1.70
C THR A 104 14.74 -1.95 -0.96
N GLU A 105 14.08 -2.13 0.17
CA GLU A 105 13.67 -0.99 1.01
C GLU A 105 14.87 -0.13 1.42
N ALA A 106 16.01 -0.76 1.75
CA ALA A 106 17.23 -0.04 2.12
C ALA A 106 17.81 0.75 0.93
N SER A 107 17.90 0.16 -0.28
CA SER A 107 18.41 0.88 -1.45
C SER A 107 17.46 2.02 -1.88
N ASN A 108 16.15 1.85 -1.72
CA ASN A 108 15.16 2.89 -1.99
C ASN A 108 15.33 4.07 -1.00
N ARG A 109 15.55 3.80 0.30
CA ARG A 109 15.83 4.84 1.30
C ARG A 109 17.17 5.55 1.04
N ALA A 110 18.21 4.79 0.71
CA ALA A 110 19.52 5.36 0.38
C ALA A 110 19.41 6.32 -0.82
N LYS A 111 18.63 5.95 -1.85
CA LYS A 111 18.36 6.84 -2.98
C LYS A 111 17.58 8.09 -2.54
N LEU A 112 16.51 7.95 -1.75
CA LEU A 112 15.74 9.09 -1.26
C LEU A 112 16.64 10.08 -0.50
N LYS A 113 17.50 9.56 0.40
CA LYS A 113 18.48 10.38 1.10
C LYS A 113 19.42 11.10 0.13
N SER A 114 20.01 10.38 -0.81
CA SER A 114 20.91 10.95 -1.81
C SER A 114 20.26 12.06 -2.64
N GLU A 115 19.00 11.88 -3.05
CA GLU A 115 18.28 12.91 -3.84
C GLU A 115 17.97 14.15 -3.00
N LEU A 116 17.62 14.01 -1.72
CA LEU A 116 17.45 15.13 -0.80
C LEU A 116 18.78 15.87 -0.55
N ASP A 117 19.87 15.12 -0.32
CA ASP A 117 21.21 15.69 -0.14
C ASP A 117 21.68 16.46 -1.39
N LYS A 118 21.45 15.96 -2.60
CA LYS A 118 21.74 16.65 -3.87
C LYS A 118 20.98 17.97 -4.01
N LYS A 119 19.77 18.05 -3.47
CA LYS A 119 18.98 19.30 -3.42
C LYS A 119 19.40 20.23 -2.27
N GLY A 120 20.31 19.81 -1.39
CA GLY A 120 20.69 20.56 -0.19
C GLY A 120 19.57 20.66 0.85
N VAL A 121 18.65 19.70 0.88
CA VAL A 121 17.44 19.72 1.70
C VAL A 121 17.48 18.59 2.72
N PHE A 122 17.58 18.94 4.01
CA PHE A 122 17.52 17.94 5.07
C PHE A 122 16.08 17.44 5.34
N SER A 123 15.08 18.32 5.22
CA SER A 123 13.67 18.01 5.48
C SER A 123 12.77 18.66 4.45
N SER A 124 11.79 17.91 3.94
CA SER A 124 10.83 18.39 2.95
C SER A 124 9.42 17.92 3.29
N PRO A 125 8.40 18.79 3.10
CA PRO A 125 7.01 18.33 3.15
C PRO A 125 6.82 17.11 2.26
N ALA A 126 6.12 16.12 2.79
CA ALA A 126 5.86 14.86 2.13
C ALA A 126 4.52 14.30 2.59
N PHE A 127 4.00 13.35 1.83
CA PHE A 127 2.82 12.59 2.26
C PHE A 127 2.90 11.17 1.71
N TYR A 128 2.36 10.25 2.51
CA TYR A 128 2.04 8.91 2.04
C TYR A 128 0.65 8.89 1.43
N THR A 129 0.49 8.11 0.39
CA THR A 129 -0.80 7.74 -0.21
C THR A 129 -0.96 6.23 -0.16
N ALA A 130 -2.16 5.76 0.20
CA ALA A 130 -2.61 4.41 -0.10
C ALA A 130 -3.87 4.47 -0.95
N ALA A 131 -3.91 3.69 -2.01
CA ALA A 131 -5.10 3.41 -2.79
C ALA A 131 -5.49 1.94 -2.57
N ILE A 132 -6.69 1.70 -2.03
CA ILE A 132 -7.22 0.35 -1.85
C ILE A 132 -8.34 0.14 -2.84
N ALA A 133 -8.17 -0.82 -3.76
CA ALA A 133 -9.21 -1.23 -4.68
C ALA A 133 -9.90 -2.51 -4.21
N ALA A 134 -11.21 -2.58 -4.39
CA ALA A 134 -12.03 -3.76 -4.15
C ALA A 134 -12.74 -4.20 -5.42
N ILE A 135 -12.78 -5.51 -5.69
CA ILE A 135 -13.55 -6.14 -6.77
C ILE A 135 -14.34 -7.31 -6.22
N SER A 136 -15.61 -7.43 -6.62
CA SER A 136 -16.48 -8.54 -6.25
C SER A 136 -17.49 -8.85 -7.34
N ASP A 137 -17.93 -10.13 -7.41
CA ASP A 137 -19.07 -10.60 -8.20
C ASP A 137 -20.34 -10.82 -7.33
N ILE A 138 -20.29 -10.52 -6.04
CA ILE A 138 -21.40 -10.70 -5.10
C ILE A 138 -22.52 -9.70 -5.44
N GLY A 139 -23.70 -10.23 -5.80
CA GLY A 139 -24.83 -9.39 -6.23
C GLY A 139 -24.65 -8.73 -7.61
N GLY A 140 -23.61 -9.10 -8.35
CA GLY A 140 -23.18 -8.54 -9.63
C GLY A 140 -21.79 -7.94 -9.55
N PHE A 141 -21.16 -7.78 -10.72
CA PHE A 141 -19.79 -7.23 -10.77
C PHE A 141 -19.76 -5.79 -10.23
N SER A 142 -18.87 -5.55 -9.29
CA SER A 142 -18.59 -4.22 -8.74
C SER A 142 -17.11 -3.99 -8.54
N GLU A 143 -16.68 -2.76 -8.70
CA GLU A 143 -15.33 -2.31 -8.33
C GLU A 143 -15.38 -0.92 -7.71
N CYS A 144 -14.53 -0.67 -6.73
CA CYS A 144 -14.35 0.64 -6.13
C CYS A 144 -12.91 0.84 -5.68
N VAL A 145 -12.52 2.10 -5.47
CA VAL A 145 -11.20 2.50 -4.97
C VAL A 145 -11.37 3.61 -3.95
N GLU A 146 -10.70 3.45 -2.81
CA GLU A 146 -10.64 4.48 -1.77
C GLU A 146 -9.19 4.88 -1.48
N LEU A 147 -9.01 6.13 -1.11
CA LEU A 147 -7.71 6.71 -0.78
C LEU A 147 -7.57 7.01 0.70
N GLY A 148 -6.35 6.90 1.19
CA GLY A 148 -5.96 7.42 2.49
C GLY A 148 -4.61 8.12 2.41
N PHE A 149 -4.42 9.13 3.26
CA PHE A 149 -3.23 9.96 3.24
C PHE A 149 -2.64 10.10 4.64
N MET A 150 -1.32 10.24 4.73
CA MET A 150 -0.64 10.64 5.95
C MET A 150 0.36 11.74 5.62
N HIS A 151 0.08 12.95 6.07
CA HIS A 151 0.92 14.13 5.84
C HIS A 151 2.05 14.21 6.85
N GLY A 152 3.18 14.81 6.46
CA GLY A 152 4.34 15.00 7.30
C GLY A 152 5.53 15.54 6.54
N ASN A 153 6.73 15.16 6.97
CA ASN A 153 7.99 15.54 6.34
C ASN A 153 8.86 14.30 6.12
N ALA A 154 9.46 14.20 4.94
CA ALA A 154 10.58 13.29 4.70
C ALA A 154 11.87 13.96 5.12
N ILE A 155 12.77 13.23 5.78
CA ILE A 155 14.09 13.71 6.22
C ILE A 155 15.21 12.90 5.59
N ALA A 156 16.37 13.55 5.36
CA ALA A 156 17.57 12.93 4.80
C ALA A 156 18.36 12.14 5.87
N ASP A 157 17.67 11.45 6.76
CA ASP A 157 18.25 10.68 7.87
C ASP A 157 17.33 9.50 8.20
N GLU A 158 17.89 8.39 8.65
CA GLU A 158 17.13 7.21 9.09
C GLU A 158 17.12 7.14 10.62
N ARG A 159 15.92 7.05 11.23
CA ARG A 159 15.75 7.01 12.68
C ARG A 159 14.71 5.97 13.09
N GLY A 160 15.01 5.25 14.17
CA GLY A 160 14.14 4.24 14.73
C GLY A 160 14.43 2.84 14.21
N GLU A 161 13.66 1.88 14.71
CA GLU A 161 13.85 0.45 14.44
C GLU A 161 12.53 -0.24 14.05
N ASN A 162 11.41 0.49 14.11
CA ASN A 162 10.08 -0.03 13.85
C ASN A 162 9.60 0.29 12.43
N GLY A 163 8.78 -0.60 11.87
CA GLY A 163 8.13 -0.34 10.58
C GLY A 163 8.87 -0.95 9.39
N PHE A 164 8.63 -0.38 8.21
CA PHE A 164 9.18 -0.82 6.93
C PHE A 164 9.17 0.34 5.91
N GLY A 165 9.78 0.10 4.73
CA GLY A 165 9.82 1.10 3.68
C GLY A 165 10.51 2.38 4.12
N TYR A 166 9.84 3.52 3.99
CA TYR A 166 10.36 4.85 4.32
C TYR A 166 9.97 5.33 5.72
N ASP A 167 9.43 4.48 6.58
CA ASP A 167 9.01 4.84 7.96
C ASP A 167 10.14 5.46 8.79
N PHE A 168 11.37 5.04 8.53
CA PHE A 168 12.58 5.54 9.21
C PHE A 168 12.95 6.98 8.83
N MET A 169 12.42 7.47 7.72
CA MET A 169 12.72 8.79 7.13
C MET A 169 11.51 9.72 7.11
N PHE A 170 10.38 9.34 7.73
CA PHE A 170 9.15 10.10 7.67
C PHE A 170 8.67 10.50 9.07
N ILE A 171 8.54 11.80 9.30
CA ILE A 171 8.00 12.41 10.53
C ILE A 171 6.55 12.81 10.24
N PRO A 172 5.54 12.18 10.86
CA PRO A 172 4.14 12.54 10.67
C PRO A 172 3.84 13.96 11.17
N GLN A 173 2.86 14.60 10.58
CA GLN A 173 2.41 15.92 11.02
C GLN A 173 1.96 15.88 12.49
N GLY A 174 2.45 16.83 13.28
CA GLY A 174 2.17 16.91 14.72
C GLY A 174 3.10 16.09 15.61
N TYR A 175 4.11 15.42 15.03
CA TYR A 175 5.13 14.65 15.74
C TYR A 175 6.53 15.18 15.48
N GLU A 176 7.48 14.85 16.36
CA GLU A 176 8.91 15.15 16.21
C GLU A 176 9.73 13.87 15.92
N LEU A 177 9.10 12.71 16.08
CA LEU A 177 9.69 11.40 15.88
C LEU A 177 9.27 10.83 14.52
N THR A 178 10.17 10.05 13.90
CA THR A 178 9.82 9.30 12.69
C THR A 178 8.84 8.16 13.02
N ILE A 179 8.12 7.67 12.00
CA ILE A 179 7.29 6.46 12.14
C ILE A 179 8.12 5.31 12.70
N GLY A 180 9.38 5.18 12.29
CA GLY A 180 10.32 4.17 12.79
C GLY A 180 10.61 4.25 14.30
N GLN A 181 10.36 5.40 14.92
CA GLN A 181 10.53 5.63 16.35
C GLN A 181 9.22 5.56 17.15
N LEU A 182 8.08 5.59 16.47
CA LEU A 182 6.76 5.54 17.10
C LEU A 182 6.33 4.11 17.41
N SER A 183 5.42 3.97 18.38
CA SER A 183 4.81 2.67 18.68
C SER A 183 3.91 2.19 17.55
N ALA A 184 3.72 0.87 17.45
CA ALA A 184 2.84 0.26 16.47
C ALA A 184 1.40 0.81 16.54
N GLN A 185 0.90 1.08 17.75
CA GLN A 185 -0.44 1.63 17.97
C GLN A 185 -0.59 3.04 17.38
N ILE A 186 0.41 3.91 17.59
CA ILE A 186 0.40 5.27 17.01
C ILE A 186 0.51 5.19 15.49
N LYS A 187 1.42 4.35 14.97
CA LYS A 187 1.56 4.11 13.52
C LYS A 187 0.23 3.68 12.91
N GLU A 188 -0.45 2.70 13.51
CA GLU A 188 -1.75 2.21 13.02
C GLU A 188 -2.81 3.32 12.98
N ALA A 189 -2.88 4.14 14.03
CA ALA A 189 -3.85 5.24 14.11
C ALA A 189 -3.63 6.31 13.03
N LEU A 190 -2.38 6.58 12.67
CA LEU A 190 -1.99 7.60 11.68
C LEU A 190 -1.97 7.07 10.24
N SER A 191 -1.83 5.76 10.06
CA SER A 191 -1.53 5.12 8.78
C SER A 191 -2.49 5.54 7.66
N HIS A 192 -1.90 5.96 6.53
CA HIS A 192 -2.60 6.19 5.27
C HIS A 192 -3.41 4.96 4.82
N ARG A 193 -2.87 3.75 5.02
CA ARG A 193 -3.56 2.48 4.71
C ARG A 193 -4.76 2.27 5.60
N THR A 194 -4.63 2.52 6.91
CA THR A 194 -5.76 2.45 7.86
C THR A 194 -6.87 3.43 7.47
N GLN A 195 -6.52 4.63 7.01
CA GLN A 195 -7.52 5.60 6.54
C GLN A 195 -8.23 5.12 5.27
N ALA A 196 -7.51 4.60 4.28
CA ALA A 196 -8.12 4.03 3.08
C ALA A 196 -9.00 2.81 3.40
N LEU A 197 -8.56 1.94 4.34
CA LEU A 197 -9.34 0.81 4.83
C LEU A 197 -10.64 1.25 5.53
N ARG A 198 -10.59 2.31 6.33
CA ARG A 198 -11.79 2.89 6.95
C ARG A 198 -12.76 3.44 5.91
N ALA A 199 -12.26 4.07 4.85
CA ALA A 199 -13.07 4.62 3.78
C ALA A 199 -13.78 3.50 2.98
N ILE A 200 -13.09 2.40 2.66
CA ILE A 200 -13.67 1.30 1.87
C ILE A 200 -14.55 0.35 2.69
N LEU A 201 -14.38 0.29 4.02
CA LEU A 201 -15.05 -0.65 4.91
C LEU A 201 -16.59 -0.67 4.78
N PRO A 202 -17.31 0.48 4.64
CA PRO A 202 -18.75 0.47 4.43
C PRO A 202 -19.17 -0.31 3.18
N HIS A 203 -18.40 -0.19 2.08
CA HIS A 203 -18.63 -0.94 0.85
C HIS A 203 -18.42 -2.44 1.06
N LEU A 204 -17.33 -2.85 1.72
CA LEU A 204 -17.08 -4.25 2.05
C LEU A 204 -18.19 -4.86 2.91
N LYS A 205 -18.69 -4.10 3.91
CA LYS A 205 -19.80 -4.55 4.77
C LYS A 205 -21.14 -4.62 4.04
N ALA A 206 -21.35 -3.77 3.04
CA ALA A 206 -22.55 -3.84 2.20
C ALA A 206 -22.56 -5.13 1.36
N LEU A 207 -21.43 -5.45 0.71
CA LEU A 207 -21.26 -6.70 -0.05
C LEU A 207 -21.39 -7.95 0.85
N ALA A 208 -21.00 -7.87 2.12
CA ALA A 208 -21.08 -8.99 3.05
C ALA A 208 -22.50 -9.31 3.54
N LYS A 209 -23.48 -8.40 3.32
CA LYS A 209 -24.88 -8.56 3.76
C LYS A 209 -25.82 -9.02 2.66
N GLY A 210 -25.43 -8.93 1.42
CA GLY A 210 -26.19 -9.36 0.23
C GLY A 210 -25.89 -10.77 -0.14
#